data_305b393cd6bc218052a1e5ab36b5b375
#
_entry.id   305b393cd6bc218052a1e5ab36b5b375
#
_cell.length_a   1.000
_cell.length_b   1.000
_cell.length_c   1.000
_cell.angle_alpha   90.00
_cell.angle_beta   90.00
_cell.angle_gamma   90.00
#
_symmetry.space_group_name_H-M   'P 1'
#
loop_
_entity.id
_entity.type
_entity.pdbx_description
1 polymer ?
#
loop_
_entity_poly.entity_id
_entity_poly.type
_entity_poly.pdbx_seq_one_letter_code
_entity_poly.pdbx_strand_id
1 'polypeptide(L)'
;RDKLNAELGKVQQAKMEKQNDKINTVASNIDSLNSALGVGHELAGIVGQHPTAVTRSQNYNPLTGGLGFLPDMAEDTRSLRAKADEYTLKVILPSLKGTFGSNPTEGERAALMQSQNGIKSATSNEAFLRELNKAQDVIIRMQKRQIAGLGIPVTKSKDEETDTKMLLQDPSLVKDYVTAHGYLPESYYQAKLK
;
A
#
# COMPACT_ATOMS: atom_id res chain seq x y z
N ARG A 1 34.11 0.15 -38.43
CA ARG A 1 33.62 -0.91 -37.50
C ARG A 1 33.73 -0.45 -36.04
N ASP A 2 34.86 0.11 -35.62
CA ASP A 2 35.09 0.51 -34.20
C ASP A 2 34.15 1.63 -33.71
N LYS A 3 33.85 2.64 -34.54
CA LYS A 3 32.89 3.69 -34.21
C LYS A 3 31.50 3.15 -34.03
N LEU A 4 31.05 2.21 -34.84
CA LEU A 4 29.73 1.60 -34.76
C LEU A 4 29.57 0.74 -33.47
N ASN A 5 30.63 -0.01 -33.13
CA ASN A 5 30.70 -0.81 -31.91
C ASN A 5 30.66 0.09 -30.64
N ALA A 6 31.39 1.23 -30.68
CA ALA A 6 31.36 2.20 -29.59
C ALA A 6 29.98 2.88 -29.42
N GLU A 7 29.29 3.19 -30.52
CA GLU A 7 27.94 3.74 -30.47
C GLU A 7 26.92 2.72 -29.96
N LEU A 8 27.00 1.46 -30.42
CA LEU A 8 26.18 0.36 -29.92
C LEU A 8 26.40 0.13 -28.43
N GLY A 9 27.63 0.19 -27.94
CA GLY A 9 27.95 0.09 -26.53
C GLY A 9 27.32 1.20 -25.69
N LYS A 10 27.38 2.45 -26.16
CA LYS A 10 26.72 3.60 -25.48
C LYS A 10 25.22 3.45 -25.44
N VAL A 11 24.60 3.00 -26.53
CA VAL A 11 23.15 2.77 -26.58
C VAL A 11 22.73 1.66 -25.63
N GLN A 12 23.50 0.58 -25.54
CA GLN A 12 23.25 -0.51 -24.61
C GLN A 12 23.38 -0.05 -23.15
N GLN A 13 24.45 0.70 -22.84
CA GLN A 13 24.68 1.26 -21.52
C GLN A 13 23.54 2.21 -21.10
N ALA A 14 23.12 3.13 -21.97
CA ALA A 14 22.01 4.03 -21.71
C ALA A 14 20.68 3.30 -21.50
N LYS A 15 20.46 2.17 -22.19
CA LYS A 15 19.28 1.32 -21.95
C LYS A 15 19.34 0.64 -20.58
N MET A 16 20.49 0.12 -20.18
CA MET A 16 20.67 -0.52 -18.87
C MET A 16 20.49 0.49 -17.73
N GLU A 17 21.08 1.69 -17.87
CA GLU A 17 20.89 2.77 -16.89
C GLU A 17 19.42 3.14 -16.72
N LYS A 18 18.69 3.35 -17.82
CA LYS A 18 17.24 3.63 -17.79
C LYS A 18 16.43 2.49 -17.16
N GLN A 19 16.83 1.24 -17.39
CA GLN A 19 16.17 0.07 -16.78
C GLN A 19 16.41 0.07 -15.27
N ASN A 20 17.64 0.29 -14.83
CA ASN A 20 18.00 0.35 -13.42
C ASN A 20 17.28 1.49 -12.69
N ASP A 21 17.17 2.67 -13.32
CA ASP A 21 16.43 3.78 -12.77
C ASP A 21 14.95 3.45 -12.58
N LYS A 22 14.33 2.76 -13.55
CA LYS A 22 12.95 2.29 -13.41
C LYS A 22 12.79 1.29 -12.27
N ILE A 23 13.70 0.32 -12.15
CA ILE A 23 13.69 -0.67 -11.07
C ILE A 23 13.83 0.02 -9.72
N ASN A 24 14.78 0.96 -9.58
CA ASN A 24 14.99 1.72 -8.35
C ASN A 24 13.72 2.52 -7.96
N THR A 25 13.10 3.18 -8.95
CA THR A 25 11.86 3.93 -8.75
C THR A 25 10.74 3.02 -8.28
N VAL A 26 10.54 1.86 -8.92
CA VAL A 26 9.51 0.89 -8.53
C VAL A 26 9.78 0.32 -7.14
N ALA A 27 11.03 0.00 -6.81
CA ALA A 27 11.42 -0.47 -5.47
C ALA A 27 11.08 0.56 -4.39
N SER A 28 11.45 1.83 -4.58
CA SER A 28 11.09 2.91 -3.64
C SER A 28 9.58 3.09 -3.49
N ASN A 29 8.83 2.93 -4.58
CA ASN A 29 7.36 2.98 -4.54
C ASN A 29 6.77 1.79 -3.79
N ILE A 30 7.34 0.59 -3.93
CA ILE A 30 6.96 -0.61 -3.18
C ILE A 30 7.12 -0.36 -1.68
N ASP A 31 8.23 0.22 -1.25
CA ASP A 31 8.47 0.54 0.16
C ASP A 31 7.44 1.54 0.71
N SER A 32 7.14 2.57 -0.08
CA SER A 32 6.12 3.55 0.27
C SER A 32 4.72 2.91 0.38
N LEU A 33 4.37 2.02 -0.54
CA LEU A 33 3.11 1.29 -0.53
C LEU A 33 3.05 0.27 0.62
N ASN A 34 4.17 -0.39 0.96
CA ASN A 34 4.26 -1.28 2.13
C ASN A 34 4.02 -0.50 3.44
N SER A 35 4.61 0.69 3.57
CA SER A 35 4.35 1.58 4.71
C SER A 35 2.86 1.97 4.79
N ALA A 36 2.25 2.22 3.64
CA ALA A 36 0.83 2.51 3.52
C ALA A 36 -0.05 1.35 3.97
N LEU A 37 0.27 0.11 3.56
CA LEU A 37 -0.42 -1.10 4.02
C LEU A 37 -0.25 -1.30 5.53
N GLY A 38 0.92 -0.98 6.09
CA GLY A 38 1.18 -1.01 7.53
C GLY A 38 0.25 -0.11 8.33
N VAL A 39 0.03 1.14 7.88
CA VAL A 39 -0.95 2.05 8.51
C VAL A 39 -2.37 1.46 8.46
N GLY A 40 -2.74 0.83 7.34
CA GLY A 40 -4.02 0.14 7.20
C GLY A 40 -4.16 -1.04 8.16
N HIS A 41 -3.09 -1.81 8.36
CA HIS A 41 -3.07 -2.91 9.32
C HIS A 41 -3.24 -2.43 10.77
N GLU A 42 -2.51 -1.38 11.19
CA GLU A 42 -2.68 -0.78 12.51
C GLU A 42 -4.14 -0.31 12.71
N LEU A 43 -4.72 0.31 11.69
CA LEU A 43 -6.11 0.78 11.73
C LEU A 43 -7.10 -0.39 11.88
N ALA A 44 -6.89 -1.48 11.15
CA ALA A 44 -7.68 -2.71 11.29
C ALA A 44 -7.54 -3.32 12.70
N GLY A 45 -6.33 -3.29 13.26
CA GLY A 45 -6.05 -3.75 14.63
C GLY A 45 -6.83 -2.97 15.69
N ILE A 46 -6.87 -1.65 15.61
CA ILE A 46 -7.66 -0.79 16.51
C ILE A 46 -9.15 -1.17 16.43
N VAL A 47 -9.68 -1.30 15.22
CA VAL A 47 -11.10 -1.68 15.02
C VAL A 47 -11.39 -3.08 15.54
N GLY A 48 -10.46 -4.03 15.39
CA GLY A 48 -10.62 -5.41 15.86
C GLY A 48 -10.59 -5.54 17.38
N GLN A 49 -9.79 -4.72 18.07
CA GLN A 49 -9.68 -4.72 19.54
C GLN A 49 -10.86 -4.00 20.22
N HIS A 50 -11.50 -3.07 19.53
CA HIS A 50 -12.56 -2.22 20.08
C HIS A 50 -13.89 -2.39 19.32
N PRO A 51 -14.77 -3.34 19.71
CA PRO A 51 -15.97 -3.69 18.95
C PRO A 51 -16.94 -2.54 18.64
N THR A 52 -16.86 -1.44 19.38
CA THR A 52 -17.74 -0.27 19.23
C THR A 52 -17.00 1.00 18.79
N ALA A 53 -15.71 0.91 18.44
CA ALA A 53 -14.89 2.07 18.13
C ALA A 53 -15.45 2.90 16.96
N VAL A 54 -15.88 2.24 15.88
CA VAL A 54 -16.45 2.91 14.70
C VAL A 54 -17.77 3.58 15.03
N THR A 55 -18.70 2.90 15.67
CA THR A 55 -20.01 3.46 16.03
C THR A 55 -19.86 4.68 16.95
N ARG A 56 -18.92 4.63 17.90
CA ARG A 56 -18.64 5.75 18.79
C ARG A 56 -17.97 6.90 18.08
N SER A 57 -17.09 6.61 17.11
CA SER A 57 -16.42 7.63 16.33
C SER A 57 -17.38 8.50 15.53
N GLN A 58 -18.50 7.97 15.10
CA GLN A 58 -19.56 8.71 14.39
C GLN A 58 -20.30 9.71 15.32
N ASN A 59 -20.42 9.38 16.60
CA ASN A 59 -21.12 10.19 17.59
C ASN A 59 -20.17 11.11 18.40
N TYR A 60 -18.89 11.15 18.04
CA TYR A 60 -17.92 11.99 18.72
C TYR A 60 -18.17 13.47 18.42
N ASN A 61 -18.41 14.28 19.45
CA ASN A 61 -18.49 15.72 19.35
C ASN A 61 -17.20 16.35 19.87
N PRO A 62 -16.38 16.98 19.01
CA PRO A 62 -15.11 17.57 19.42
C PRO A 62 -15.28 18.73 20.42
N LEU A 63 -16.45 19.42 20.45
CA LEU A 63 -16.73 20.54 21.34
C LEU A 63 -17.01 20.09 22.77
N THR A 64 -17.53 18.89 22.96
CA THR A 64 -17.90 18.35 24.30
C THR A 64 -16.87 17.38 24.85
N GLY A 65 -15.77 17.12 24.14
CA GLY A 65 -14.72 16.21 24.58
C GLY A 65 -15.08 14.74 24.52
N GLY A 66 -16.10 14.38 23.73
CA GLY A 66 -16.60 13.00 23.61
C GLY A 66 -17.74 12.71 24.56
N LEU A 67 -18.15 11.45 24.60
CA LEU A 67 -19.13 10.97 25.58
C LEU A 67 -18.53 11.15 26.99
N GLY A 68 -18.83 12.25 27.64
CA GLY A 68 -18.18 12.81 28.84
C GLY A 68 -18.16 11.95 30.10
N PHE A 69 -18.37 10.62 29.99
CA PHE A 69 -18.45 9.71 31.12
C PHE A 69 -17.42 8.58 31.15
N LEU A 70 -16.66 8.36 30.05
CA LEU A 70 -15.75 7.21 29.97
C LEU A 70 -14.42 7.63 29.33
N PRO A 71 -13.39 8.00 30.12
CA PRO A 71 -12.09 8.45 29.64
C PRO A 71 -11.40 7.47 28.67
N ASP A 72 -11.38 6.19 29.00
CA ASP A 72 -10.71 5.14 28.21
C ASP A 72 -11.37 4.94 26.84
N MET A 73 -12.70 5.08 26.78
CA MET A 73 -13.45 4.95 25.52
C MET A 73 -13.29 6.15 24.59
N ALA A 74 -12.92 7.32 25.13
CA ALA A 74 -12.64 8.52 24.32
C ALA A 74 -11.27 8.44 23.65
N GLU A 75 -10.31 7.76 24.26
CA GLU A 75 -8.95 7.57 23.73
C GLU A 75 -8.97 6.67 22.50
N ASP A 76 -9.66 5.51 22.55
CA ASP A 76 -9.80 4.59 21.43
C ASP A 76 -10.47 5.26 20.22
N THR A 77 -11.52 6.05 20.48
CA THR A 77 -12.24 6.80 19.43
C THR A 77 -11.35 7.88 18.79
N ARG A 78 -10.54 8.57 19.59
CA ARG A 78 -9.57 9.56 19.09
C ARG A 78 -8.47 8.89 18.29
N SER A 79 -7.95 7.76 18.78
CA SER A 79 -6.93 6.97 18.12
C SER A 79 -7.42 6.46 16.77
N LEU A 80 -8.63 5.91 16.70
CA LEU A 80 -9.24 5.46 15.46
C LEU A 80 -9.38 6.59 14.43
N ARG A 81 -9.88 7.77 14.84
CA ARG A 81 -10.02 8.93 13.95
C ARG A 81 -8.68 9.42 13.46
N ALA A 82 -7.72 9.61 14.38
CA ALA A 82 -6.38 10.06 14.03
C ALA A 82 -5.72 9.12 13.02
N LYS A 83 -5.84 7.82 13.21
CA LYS A 83 -5.32 6.80 12.29
C LYS A 83 -6.09 6.76 10.97
N ALA A 84 -7.40 6.94 10.96
CA ALA A 84 -8.20 7.02 9.73
C ALA A 84 -7.84 8.26 8.89
N ASP A 85 -7.61 9.40 9.56
CA ASP A 85 -7.11 10.60 8.89
C ASP A 85 -5.68 10.44 8.40
N GLU A 86 -4.80 9.81 9.18
CA GLU A 86 -3.45 9.44 8.78
C GLU A 86 -3.46 8.55 7.54
N TYR A 87 -4.31 7.51 7.51
CA TYR A 87 -4.49 6.63 6.36
C TYR A 87 -4.96 7.41 5.13
N THR A 88 -5.92 8.29 5.29
CA THR A 88 -6.39 9.15 4.21
C THR A 88 -5.27 10.03 3.65
N LEU A 89 -4.52 10.71 4.51
CA LEU A 89 -3.48 11.66 4.13
C LEU A 89 -2.23 10.97 3.57
N LYS A 90 -1.79 9.88 4.18
CA LYS A 90 -0.54 9.19 3.82
C LYS A 90 -0.72 8.12 2.74
N VAL A 91 -1.93 7.62 2.56
CA VAL A 91 -2.21 6.48 1.67
C VAL A 91 -3.15 6.87 0.53
N ILE A 92 -4.37 7.24 0.85
CA ILE A 92 -5.39 7.45 -0.20
C ILE A 92 -5.06 8.66 -1.08
N LEU A 93 -4.78 9.81 -0.49
CA LEU A 93 -4.48 11.02 -1.25
C LEU A 93 -3.20 10.91 -2.10
N PRO A 94 -2.07 10.39 -1.60
CA PRO A 94 -0.90 10.15 -2.44
C PRO A 94 -1.17 9.13 -3.56
N SER A 95 -1.95 8.07 -3.29
CA SER A 95 -2.35 7.11 -4.31
C SER A 95 -3.17 7.77 -5.42
N LEU A 96 -4.12 8.62 -5.07
CA LEU A 96 -4.93 9.37 -6.04
C LEU A 96 -4.11 10.35 -6.89
N LYS A 97 -3.04 10.91 -6.33
CA LYS A 97 -2.13 11.84 -7.03
C LYS A 97 -1.07 11.12 -7.85
N GLY A 98 -1.01 9.79 -7.81
CA GLY A 98 0.04 9.02 -8.47
C GLY A 98 1.43 9.20 -7.85
N THR A 99 1.51 9.67 -6.60
CA THR A 99 2.78 9.94 -5.89
C THR A 99 3.62 8.67 -5.73
N PHE A 100 2.99 7.50 -5.70
CA PHE A 100 3.66 6.20 -5.64
C PHE A 100 4.06 5.66 -7.03
N GLY A 101 4.34 6.55 -7.98
CA GLY A 101 5.02 6.22 -9.26
C GLY A 101 4.13 5.65 -10.37
N SER A 102 2.86 5.39 -10.13
CA SER A 102 1.89 5.09 -11.19
C SER A 102 0.63 5.91 -11.00
N ASN A 103 0.21 6.58 -12.06
CA ASN A 103 -1.11 7.20 -12.06
C ASN A 103 -2.16 6.10 -11.91
N PRO A 104 -3.11 6.24 -10.96
CA PRO A 104 -4.21 5.31 -10.85
C PRO A 104 -5.05 5.37 -12.12
N THR A 105 -5.55 4.23 -12.57
CA THR A 105 -6.58 4.17 -13.61
C THR A 105 -7.84 4.86 -13.09
N GLU A 106 -8.76 5.22 -13.99
CA GLU A 106 -10.04 5.83 -13.59
C GLU A 106 -10.82 4.94 -12.62
N GLY A 107 -10.86 3.62 -12.86
CA GLY A 107 -11.50 2.66 -11.96
C GLY A 107 -10.82 2.56 -10.59
N GLU A 108 -9.48 2.58 -10.52
CA GLU A 108 -8.74 2.60 -9.26
C GLU A 108 -8.97 3.90 -8.50
N ARG A 109 -9.00 5.03 -9.20
CA ARG A 109 -9.31 6.34 -8.62
C ARG A 109 -10.72 6.36 -8.02
N ALA A 110 -11.71 5.91 -8.77
CA ALA A 110 -13.08 5.83 -8.31
C ALA A 110 -13.21 4.91 -7.08
N ALA A 111 -12.57 3.73 -7.10
CA ALA A 111 -12.59 2.79 -5.98
C ALA A 111 -11.92 3.36 -4.72
N LEU A 112 -10.78 4.06 -4.84
CA LEU A 112 -10.12 4.72 -3.71
C LEU A 112 -10.99 5.83 -3.10
N MET A 113 -11.61 6.67 -3.93
CA MET A 113 -12.52 7.72 -3.47
C MET A 113 -13.75 7.14 -2.78
N GLN A 114 -14.33 6.07 -3.33
CA GLN A 114 -15.46 5.38 -2.71
C GLN A 114 -15.06 4.79 -1.36
N SER A 115 -13.91 4.12 -1.27
CA SER A 115 -13.41 3.55 -0.02
C SER A 115 -13.13 4.64 1.02
N GLN A 116 -12.55 5.79 0.62
CA GLN A 116 -12.36 6.93 1.51
C GLN A 116 -13.67 7.42 2.13
N ASN A 117 -14.69 7.60 1.29
CA ASN A 117 -16.00 8.01 1.74
C ASN A 117 -16.65 6.93 2.62
N GLY A 118 -16.52 5.67 2.25
CA GLY A 118 -17.02 4.53 3.02
C GLY A 118 -16.38 4.41 4.40
N ILE A 119 -15.06 4.59 4.52
CA ILE A 119 -14.32 4.63 5.79
C ILE A 119 -14.87 5.76 6.68
N LYS A 120 -15.04 6.96 6.12
CA LYS A 120 -15.55 8.12 6.87
C LYS A 120 -16.98 7.98 7.32
N SER A 121 -17.84 7.32 6.55
CA SER A 121 -19.26 7.16 6.80
C SER A 121 -19.63 5.81 7.42
N ALA A 122 -18.67 4.94 7.70
CA ALA A 122 -18.93 3.62 8.27
C ALA A 122 -19.63 3.71 9.63
N THR A 123 -20.71 2.97 9.79
CA THR A 123 -21.52 2.92 11.02
C THR A 123 -21.28 1.65 11.85
N SER A 124 -20.50 0.70 11.32
CA SER A 124 -20.08 -0.52 12.02
C SER A 124 -18.63 -0.88 11.70
N ASN A 125 -18.02 -1.69 12.57
CA ASN A 125 -16.67 -2.20 12.39
C ASN A 125 -16.55 -3.01 11.08
N GLU A 126 -17.55 -3.84 10.76
CA GLU A 126 -17.55 -4.63 9.52
C GLU A 126 -17.60 -3.73 8.29
N ALA A 127 -18.44 -2.69 8.30
CA ALA A 127 -18.52 -1.74 7.20
C ALA A 127 -17.19 -1.00 7.02
N PHE A 128 -16.57 -0.57 8.12
CA PHE A 128 -15.29 0.10 8.12
C PHE A 128 -14.17 -0.80 7.54
N LEU A 129 -14.02 -2.01 8.07
CA LEU A 129 -13.01 -2.98 7.62
C LEU A 129 -13.22 -3.37 6.16
N ARG A 130 -14.45 -3.53 5.71
CA ARG A 130 -14.75 -3.80 4.31
C ARG A 130 -14.24 -2.69 3.38
N GLU A 131 -14.46 -1.43 3.73
CA GLU A 131 -14.01 -0.30 2.91
C GLU A 131 -12.49 -0.12 2.99
N LEU A 132 -11.89 -0.38 4.15
CA LEU A 132 -10.44 -0.40 4.32
C LEU A 132 -9.78 -1.47 3.43
N ASN A 133 -10.31 -2.70 3.45
CA ASN A 133 -9.81 -3.80 2.62
C ASN A 133 -9.93 -3.48 1.13
N LYS A 134 -11.03 -2.87 0.68
CA LYS A 134 -11.16 -2.42 -0.71
C LYS A 134 -10.06 -1.43 -1.12
N ALA A 135 -9.75 -0.45 -0.26
CA ALA A 135 -8.67 0.48 -0.53
C ALA A 135 -7.31 -0.23 -0.61
N GLN A 136 -7.02 -1.15 0.30
CA GLN A 136 -5.80 -1.95 0.30
C GLN A 136 -5.68 -2.82 -0.95
N ASP A 137 -6.76 -3.45 -1.40
CA ASP A 137 -6.79 -4.23 -2.65
C ASP A 137 -6.46 -3.38 -3.88
N VAL A 138 -6.93 -2.14 -3.92
CA VAL A 138 -6.58 -1.21 -5.02
C VAL A 138 -5.09 -0.90 -4.99
N ILE A 139 -4.53 -0.62 -3.81
CA ILE A 139 -3.11 -0.33 -3.62
C ILE A 139 -2.25 -1.51 -4.07
N ILE A 140 -2.60 -2.74 -3.70
CA ILE A 140 -1.92 -3.96 -4.15
C ILE A 140 -1.97 -4.10 -5.68
N ARG A 141 -3.14 -3.85 -6.30
CA ARG A 141 -3.25 -3.89 -7.77
C ARG A 141 -2.36 -2.86 -8.45
N MET A 142 -2.30 -1.64 -7.91
CA MET A 142 -1.40 -0.60 -8.41
C MET A 142 0.06 -1.05 -8.33
N GLN A 143 0.48 -1.66 -7.22
CA GLN A 143 1.82 -2.19 -7.02
C GLN A 143 2.15 -3.31 -8.03
N LYS A 144 1.27 -4.30 -8.17
CA LYS A 144 1.41 -5.38 -9.16
C LYS A 144 1.57 -4.83 -10.59
N ARG A 145 0.77 -3.82 -10.95
CA ARG A 145 0.86 -3.16 -12.26
C ARG A 145 2.20 -2.43 -12.46
N GLN A 146 2.73 -1.78 -11.43
CA GLN A 146 4.05 -1.13 -11.52
C GLN A 146 5.16 -2.15 -11.79
N ILE A 147 5.15 -3.28 -11.07
CA ILE A 147 6.12 -4.36 -11.28
C ILE A 147 6.00 -4.91 -12.70
N ALA A 148 4.77 -5.19 -13.15
CA ALA A 148 4.54 -5.67 -14.53
C ALA A 148 5.02 -4.67 -15.59
N GLY A 149 4.93 -3.36 -15.31
CA GLY A 149 5.41 -2.27 -16.16
C GLY A 149 6.94 -2.22 -16.33
N LEU A 150 7.70 -2.95 -15.51
CA LEU A 150 9.15 -3.12 -15.69
C LEU A 150 9.50 -3.97 -16.93
N GLY A 151 8.56 -4.79 -17.41
CA GLY A 151 8.77 -5.68 -18.54
C GLY A 151 9.76 -6.82 -18.24
N ILE A 152 9.98 -7.13 -16.97
CA ILE A 152 10.79 -8.27 -16.54
C ILE A 152 9.96 -9.55 -16.72
N PRO A 153 10.49 -10.58 -17.41
CA PRO A 153 9.79 -11.85 -17.56
C PRO A 153 9.48 -12.46 -16.19
N VAL A 154 8.23 -12.91 -16.00
CA VAL A 154 7.83 -13.55 -14.76
C VAL A 154 8.43 -14.96 -14.69
N THR A 155 9.30 -15.17 -13.72
CA THR A 155 9.91 -16.48 -13.42
C THR A 155 9.51 -16.90 -12.01
N LYS A 156 8.57 -17.83 -11.89
CA LYS A 156 8.10 -18.30 -10.59
C LYS A 156 9.23 -18.94 -9.79
N SER A 157 9.32 -18.56 -8.52
CA SER A 157 10.18 -19.22 -7.55
C SER A 157 9.69 -20.64 -7.28
N LYS A 158 10.61 -21.51 -6.90
CA LYS A 158 10.29 -22.90 -6.50
C LYS A 158 9.74 -22.99 -5.07
N ASP A 159 10.04 -21.99 -4.24
CA ASP A 159 9.67 -21.94 -2.81
C ASP A 159 9.21 -20.54 -2.43
N GLU A 160 8.03 -20.14 -2.92
CA GLU A 160 7.43 -18.83 -2.65
C GLU A 160 7.15 -18.59 -1.15
N GLU A 161 6.99 -19.65 -0.36
CA GLU A 161 6.72 -19.52 1.07
C GLU A 161 7.98 -19.08 1.83
N THR A 162 9.12 -19.73 1.55
CA THR A 162 10.42 -19.32 2.13
C THR A 162 10.81 -17.91 1.66
N ASP A 163 10.64 -17.63 0.38
CA ASP A 163 10.93 -16.30 -0.18
C ASP A 163 10.07 -15.21 0.50
N THR A 164 8.79 -15.47 0.70
CA THR A 164 7.89 -14.55 1.41
C THR A 164 8.39 -14.26 2.82
N LYS A 165 8.81 -15.27 3.56
CA LYS A 165 9.36 -15.07 4.92
C LYS A 165 10.61 -14.21 4.89
N MET A 166 11.51 -14.45 3.94
CA MET A 166 12.73 -13.65 3.76
C MET A 166 12.42 -12.19 3.41
N LEU A 167 11.51 -11.96 2.47
CA LEU A 167 11.10 -10.61 2.05
C LEU A 167 10.40 -9.82 3.16
N LEU A 168 9.71 -10.50 4.06
CA LEU A 168 9.07 -9.87 5.23
C LEU A 168 10.08 -9.53 6.33
N GLN A 169 11.12 -10.34 6.49
CA GLN A 169 12.20 -10.12 7.45
C GLN A 169 13.17 -9.03 6.99
N ASP A 170 13.49 -9.02 5.70
CA ASP A 170 14.40 -8.05 5.10
C ASP A 170 13.78 -7.38 3.86
N PRO A 171 13.11 -6.24 4.04
CA PRO A 171 12.51 -5.50 2.93
C PRO A 171 13.50 -5.04 1.84
N SER A 172 14.80 -4.96 2.16
CA SER A 172 15.83 -4.57 1.16
C SER A 172 15.94 -5.58 0.02
N LEU A 173 15.57 -6.85 0.26
CA LEU A 173 15.58 -7.93 -0.73
C LEU A 173 14.45 -7.80 -1.78
N VAL A 174 13.43 -6.99 -1.53
CA VAL A 174 12.28 -6.83 -2.43
C VAL A 174 12.72 -6.39 -3.82
N LYS A 175 13.65 -5.45 -3.91
CA LYS A 175 14.19 -4.97 -5.18
C LYS A 175 14.86 -6.09 -5.97
N ASP A 176 15.73 -6.86 -5.32
CA ASP A 176 16.48 -7.93 -5.95
C ASP A 176 15.55 -9.06 -6.39
N TYR A 177 14.57 -9.39 -5.55
CA TYR A 177 13.55 -10.38 -5.88
C TYR A 177 12.72 -9.98 -7.11
N VAL A 178 12.21 -8.74 -7.15
CA VAL A 178 11.47 -8.23 -8.31
C VAL A 178 12.34 -8.21 -9.57
N THR A 179 13.60 -7.88 -9.43
CA THR A 179 14.55 -7.88 -10.56
C THR A 179 14.80 -9.30 -11.10
N ALA A 180 14.89 -10.28 -10.21
CA ALA A 180 15.12 -11.67 -10.59
C ALA A 180 13.87 -12.38 -11.11
N HIS A 181 12.72 -12.08 -10.55
CA HIS A 181 11.49 -12.84 -10.76
C HIS A 181 10.38 -12.10 -11.51
N GLY A 182 10.43 -10.77 -11.62
CA GLY A 182 9.42 -9.96 -12.31
C GLY A 182 8.07 -9.87 -11.59
N TYR A 183 7.97 -10.32 -10.34
CA TYR A 183 6.75 -10.28 -9.52
C TYR A 183 7.08 -10.33 -8.02
N LEU A 184 6.07 -10.16 -7.17
CA LEU A 184 6.11 -10.50 -5.75
C LEU A 184 5.09 -11.60 -5.46
N PRO A 185 5.38 -12.56 -4.55
CA PRO A 185 4.46 -13.64 -4.22
C PRO A 185 3.13 -13.13 -3.68
N GLU A 186 2.04 -13.82 -3.97
CA GLU A 186 0.72 -13.48 -3.42
C GLU A 186 0.70 -13.54 -1.89
N SER A 187 1.40 -14.52 -1.31
CA SER A 187 1.58 -14.67 0.13
C SER A 187 2.25 -13.47 0.79
N TYR A 188 3.14 -12.76 0.06
CA TYR A 188 3.75 -11.52 0.55
C TYR A 188 2.70 -10.42 0.76
N TYR A 189 1.80 -10.22 -0.21
CA TYR A 189 0.72 -9.23 -0.07
C TYR A 189 -0.25 -9.62 1.04
N GLN A 190 -0.62 -10.89 1.12
CA GLN A 190 -1.52 -11.39 2.16
C GLN A 190 -0.93 -11.23 3.57
N ALA A 191 0.38 -11.39 3.72
CA ALA A 191 1.05 -11.18 4.99
C ALA A 191 1.10 -9.70 5.41
N LYS A 192 1.12 -8.78 4.45
CA LYS A 192 1.06 -7.32 4.71
C LYS A 192 -0.34 -6.82 5.09
N LEU A 193 -1.37 -7.61 4.81
CA LEU A 193 -2.76 -7.30 5.17
C LEU A 193 -3.19 -7.87 6.54
N LYS A 194 -2.40 -8.78 7.10
CA LYS A 194 -2.63 -9.42 8.42
C LYS A 194 -1.92 -8.68 9.52
#